data_ed33d8f626f19238c8f8ff6f4f23a438
#
_entry.id   ed33d8f626f19238c8f8ff6f4f23a438
#
_cell.length_a   1.000
_cell.length_b   1.000
_cell.length_c   1.000
_cell.angle_alpha   90.00
_cell.angle_beta   90.00
_cell.angle_gamma   90.00
#
_symmetry.space_group_name_H-M   'P 1'
#
loop_
_entity.id
_entity.type
_entity.pdbx_description
1 polymer ?
#
loop_
_entity_poly.entity_id
_entity_poly.type
_entity_poly.pdbx_seq_one_letter_code
_entity_poly.pdbx_strand_id
1 'polypeptide(L)'
;IDRGLVGSEMCIRDSRIPENHETPMIMVGPGTGIAPFRAFLDEREIIGASGQNWLFFGDQTREFDFIYENEFSEKLKKGILTKLDLAFSRDQDEKIYVQDRMLESSAELFRWLEKGAYFYVCGDALRMAKDVDATLRKIIEMEGNMTSEKADAYVNNLKKEKRDLRDVY
;
A
#
# COMPACT_ATOMS: atom_id res chain seq x y z
N ILE A 1 10.11 8.20 -28.29
CA ILE A 1 10.20 8.23 -26.87
C ILE A 1 9.51 7.08 -26.25
N ASP A 2 10.11 6.40 -25.54
CA ASP A 2 9.62 5.55 -24.52
C ASP A 2 8.12 5.33 -24.47
N ARG A 3 7.46 5.21 -25.59
CA ARG A 3 6.00 5.03 -25.60
C ARG A 3 5.58 3.74 -24.95
N GLY A 4 6.41 2.72 -25.05
CA GLY A 4 6.15 1.47 -24.36
C GLY A 4 6.17 1.61 -22.85
N LEU A 5 6.88 2.60 -22.35
CA LEU A 5 6.99 2.87 -20.91
C LEU A 5 6.04 3.94 -20.43
N VAL A 6 5.43 4.67 -21.35
CA VAL A 6 4.59 5.82 -21.01
C VAL A 6 3.47 5.43 -20.05
N GLY A 7 2.85 4.28 -20.25
CA GLY A 7 1.80 3.82 -19.36
C GLY A 7 2.27 3.67 -17.92
N SER A 8 3.39 2.95 -17.74
CA SER A 8 3.96 2.75 -16.40
C SER A 8 4.49 4.06 -15.83
N GLU A 9 5.17 4.86 -16.64
CA GLU A 9 5.66 6.15 -16.21
C GLU A 9 4.53 7.08 -15.79
N MET A 10 3.42 7.09 -16.54
CA MET A 10 2.26 7.89 -16.21
C MET A 10 1.64 7.44 -14.90
N CYS A 11 1.54 6.14 -14.65
CA CYS A 11 1.05 5.61 -13.39
C CYS A 11 1.95 6.05 -12.24
N ILE A 12 3.27 5.96 -12.41
CA ILE A 12 4.22 6.39 -11.40
C ILE A 12 4.14 7.90 -11.18
N ARG A 13 3.95 8.67 -12.26
CA ARG A 13 3.81 10.12 -12.15
C ARG A 13 2.50 10.51 -11.50
N ASP A 14 1.41 9.79 -11.83
CA ASP A 14 0.10 10.03 -11.22
C ASP A 14 0.08 9.56 -9.78
N SER A 15 0.81 8.48 -9.49
CA SER A 15 0.95 7.95 -8.14
C SER A 15 2.10 8.67 -7.44
N ARG A 16 1.81 9.84 -6.92
CA ARG A 16 2.79 10.65 -6.19
C ARG A 16 2.46 10.66 -4.72
N ILE A 17 3.45 11.04 -3.91
CA ILE A 17 3.18 11.29 -2.50
C ILE A 17 2.18 12.45 -2.39
N PRO A 18 1.38 12.48 -1.31
CA PRO A 18 0.41 13.57 -1.13
C PRO A 18 1.09 14.92 -1.09
N GLU A 19 0.43 15.92 -1.67
CA GLU A 19 0.93 17.30 -1.63
C GLU A 19 1.04 17.82 -0.20
N ASN A 20 0.07 17.46 0.63
CA ASN A 20 0.15 17.77 2.06
C ASN A 20 1.05 16.73 2.72
N HIS A 21 2.21 17.16 3.18
CA HIS A 21 3.24 16.28 3.74
C HIS A 21 2.84 15.65 5.08
N GLU A 22 1.76 16.08 5.69
CA GLU A 22 1.23 15.48 6.91
C GLU A 22 0.26 14.34 6.65
N THR A 23 -0.16 14.14 5.40
CA THR A 23 -1.12 13.11 5.02
C THR A 23 -0.52 11.72 5.18
N PRO A 24 -1.23 10.79 5.84
CA PRO A 24 -0.74 9.41 5.95
C PRO A 24 -0.78 8.69 4.61
N MET A 25 0.09 7.71 4.45
CA MET A 25 0.14 6.86 3.25
C MET A 25 0.09 5.40 3.65
N ILE A 26 -0.76 4.63 2.98
CA ILE A 26 -0.81 3.18 3.09
C ILE A 26 -0.35 2.62 1.74
N MET A 27 0.67 1.79 1.75
CA MET A 27 1.30 1.27 0.54
C MET A 27 1.24 -0.26 0.55
N VAL A 28 0.69 -0.84 -0.50
CA VAL A 28 0.60 -2.30 -0.66
C VAL A 28 1.38 -2.69 -1.91
N GLY A 29 2.53 -3.34 -1.72
CA GLY A 29 3.43 -3.64 -2.82
C GLY A 29 4.09 -5.00 -2.73
N PRO A 30 3.35 -6.08 -3.03
CA PRO A 30 3.97 -7.40 -3.06
C PRO A 30 4.91 -7.56 -4.24
N GLY A 31 5.96 -8.37 -4.03
CA GLY A 31 6.94 -8.66 -5.06
C GLY A 31 7.66 -7.42 -5.57
N THR A 32 7.69 -7.26 -6.88
CA THR A 32 8.36 -6.13 -7.53
C THR A 32 7.63 -4.81 -7.33
N GLY A 33 6.39 -4.83 -6.82
CA GLY A 33 5.62 -3.62 -6.57
C GLY A 33 6.18 -2.73 -5.48
N ILE A 34 7.23 -3.15 -4.80
CA ILE A 34 7.87 -2.39 -3.73
C ILE A 34 8.65 -1.16 -4.24
N ALA A 35 9.11 -1.19 -5.49
CA ALA A 35 10.05 -0.19 -6.00
C ALA A 35 9.55 1.25 -5.93
N PRO A 36 8.32 1.58 -6.35
CA PRO A 36 7.83 2.95 -6.22
C PRO A 36 7.75 3.43 -4.78
N PHE A 37 7.46 2.51 -3.86
CA PHE A 37 7.31 2.87 -2.45
C PHE A 37 8.64 3.18 -1.79
N ARG A 38 9.71 2.54 -2.24
CA ARG A 38 11.05 2.92 -1.80
C ARG A 38 11.34 4.37 -2.17
N ALA A 39 10.99 4.75 -3.39
CA ALA A 39 11.17 6.13 -3.85
C ALA A 39 10.31 7.10 -3.06
N PHE A 40 9.06 6.75 -2.75
CA PHE A 40 8.17 7.59 -1.95
C PHE A 40 8.72 7.83 -0.54
N LEU A 41 9.23 6.78 0.09
CA LEU A 41 9.81 6.89 1.43
C LEU A 41 11.06 7.76 1.42
N ASP A 42 11.93 7.59 0.41
CA ASP A 42 13.12 8.42 0.25
C ASP A 42 12.74 9.88 0.05
N GLU A 43 11.75 10.14 -0.78
CA GLU A 43 11.28 11.49 -1.04
C GLU A 43 10.75 12.14 0.25
N ARG A 44 9.93 11.41 1.01
CA ARG A 44 9.39 11.94 2.26
C ARG A 44 10.47 12.18 3.31
N GLU A 45 11.49 11.34 3.32
CA GLU A 45 12.64 11.57 4.20
C GLU A 45 13.38 12.85 3.84
N ILE A 46 13.65 13.04 2.55
CA ILE A 46 14.40 14.20 2.05
C ILE A 46 13.65 15.52 2.34
N ILE A 47 12.34 15.54 2.13
CA ILE A 47 11.56 16.76 2.33
C ILE A 47 11.14 16.96 3.80
N GLY A 48 11.44 16.00 4.66
CA GLY A 48 11.08 16.09 6.07
C GLY A 48 9.58 16.00 6.35
N ALA A 49 8.86 15.19 5.55
CA ALA A 49 7.42 15.02 5.71
C ALA A 49 7.09 14.35 7.04
N SER A 50 6.10 14.89 7.76
CA SER A 50 5.69 14.37 9.06
C SER A 50 4.61 13.29 8.98
N GLY A 51 3.99 13.10 7.81
CA GLY A 51 2.94 12.12 7.62
C GLY A 51 3.41 10.69 7.88
N GLN A 52 2.52 9.89 8.42
CA GLN A 52 2.81 8.49 8.72
C GLN A 52 2.83 7.65 7.44
N ASN A 53 3.63 6.59 7.45
CA ASN A 53 3.79 5.70 6.30
C ASN A 53 3.66 4.25 6.75
N TRP A 54 2.76 3.52 6.12
CA TRP A 54 2.48 2.12 6.43
C TRP A 54 2.68 1.30 5.18
N LEU A 55 3.58 0.31 5.24
CA LEU A 55 3.90 -0.54 4.09
C LEU A 55 3.48 -1.98 4.37
N PHE A 56 2.76 -2.55 3.41
CA PHE A 56 2.47 -3.98 3.36
C PHE A 56 3.29 -4.57 2.23
N PHE A 57 4.22 -5.44 2.57
CA PHE A 57 5.06 -6.14 1.60
C PHE A 57 4.84 -7.64 1.70
N GLY A 58 4.77 -8.31 0.55
CA GLY A 58 4.63 -9.75 0.50
C GLY A 58 5.43 -10.37 -0.62
N ASP A 59 5.91 -11.59 -0.39
CA ASP A 59 6.57 -12.40 -1.39
C ASP A 59 6.53 -13.85 -0.92
N GLN A 60 7.33 -14.74 -1.54
CA GLN A 60 7.31 -16.15 -1.21
C GLN A 60 8.07 -16.46 0.07
N THR A 61 9.33 -16.01 0.18
CA THR A 61 10.15 -16.26 1.36
C THR A 61 10.89 -15.00 1.79
N ARG A 62 11.07 -14.86 3.10
CA ARG A 62 11.84 -13.74 3.66
C ARG A 62 13.30 -13.83 3.28
N GLU A 63 13.86 -15.03 3.36
CA GLU A 63 15.30 -15.25 3.14
C GLU A 63 15.74 -14.85 1.74
N PHE A 64 14.98 -15.22 0.73
CA PHE A 64 15.37 -15.03 -0.66
C PHE A 64 14.76 -13.81 -1.34
N ASP A 65 13.62 -13.36 -0.86
CA ASP A 65 12.83 -12.36 -1.57
C ASP A 65 12.80 -10.99 -0.89
N PHE A 66 13.13 -10.92 0.39
CA PHE A 66 13.11 -9.64 1.12
C PHE A 66 14.48 -8.97 1.05
N ILE A 67 14.87 -8.55 -0.15
CA ILE A 67 16.20 -7.98 -0.40
C ILE A 67 16.40 -6.58 0.20
N TYR A 68 15.31 -5.87 0.51
CA TYR A 68 15.37 -4.51 1.08
C TYR A 68 15.12 -4.48 2.58
N GLU A 69 15.27 -5.62 3.24
CA GLU A 69 14.99 -5.72 4.67
C GLU A 69 15.77 -4.69 5.50
N ASN A 70 17.06 -4.56 5.23
CA ASN A 70 17.91 -3.61 5.96
C ASN A 70 17.49 -2.17 5.73
N GLU A 71 17.13 -1.83 4.50
CA GLU A 71 16.67 -0.48 4.14
C GLU A 71 15.41 -0.11 4.91
N PHE A 72 14.43 -1.02 4.96
CA PHE A 72 13.18 -0.76 5.69
C PHE A 72 13.37 -0.76 7.19
N SER A 73 14.29 -1.59 7.71
CA SER A 73 14.63 -1.54 9.13
C SER A 73 15.21 -0.20 9.53
N GLU A 74 16.06 0.38 8.69
CA GLU A 74 16.59 1.72 8.93
C GLU A 74 15.49 2.79 8.88
N LYS A 75 14.57 2.69 7.93
CA LYS A 75 13.44 3.62 7.82
C LYS A 75 12.55 3.55 9.06
N LEU A 76 12.33 2.35 9.60
CA LEU A 76 11.58 2.16 10.84
C LEU A 76 12.30 2.82 12.02
N LYS A 77 13.60 2.62 12.15
CA LYS A 77 14.40 3.20 13.23
C LYS A 77 14.38 4.72 13.18
N LYS A 78 14.43 5.29 12.00
CA LYS A 78 14.40 6.75 11.80
C LYS A 78 12.99 7.35 11.94
N GLY A 79 11.97 6.50 12.03
CA GLY A 79 10.58 6.96 12.09
C GLY A 79 9.99 7.39 10.76
N ILE A 80 10.72 7.20 9.66
CA ILE A 80 10.20 7.50 8.32
C ILE A 80 9.11 6.50 7.96
N LEU A 81 9.36 5.22 8.19
CA LEU A 81 8.36 4.17 8.05
C LEU A 81 7.72 3.95 9.42
N THR A 82 6.41 4.13 9.50
CA THR A 82 5.67 4.02 10.76
C THR A 82 5.35 2.57 11.10
N LYS A 83 4.88 1.82 10.11
CA LYS A 83 4.51 0.41 10.28
C LYS A 83 4.93 -0.38 9.05
N LEU A 84 5.36 -1.61 9.28
CA LEU A 84 5.73 -2.55 8.23
C LEU A 84 5.08 -3.89 8.52
N ASP A 85 4.19 -4.32 7.64
CA ASP A 85 3.55 -5.63 7.73
C ASP A 85 4.07 -6.51 6.60
N LEU A 86 4.48 -7.72 6.96
CA LEU A 86 5.12 -8.65 6.04
C LEU A 86 4.30 -9.92 5.88
N ALA A 87 4.20 -10.40 4.67
CA ALA A 87 3.50 -11.64 4.36
C ALA A 87 4.36 -12.48 3.42
N PHE A 88 4.89 -13.59 3.93
CA PHE A 88 5.69 -14.51 3.15
C PHE A 88 4.93 -15.81 2.99
N SER A 89 4.43 -16.06 1.79
CA SER A 89 3.46 -17.12 1.55
C SER A 89 4.00 -18.54 1.74
N ARG A 90 5.31 -18.71 1.76
CA ARG A 90 5.97 -20.02 1.87
C ARG A 90 6.82 -20.21 3.11
N ASP A 91 6.82 -19.26 4.03
CA ASP A 91 7.64 -19.36 5.25
C ASP A 91 6.95 -20.16 6.36
N GLN A 92 5.69 -20.51 6.19
CA GLN A 92 4.91 -21.29 7.15
C GLN A 92 3.98 -22.23 6.38
N ASP A 93 3.33 -23.16 7.09
CA ASP A 93 2.46 -24.15 6.47
C ASP A 93 1.27 -23.52 5.76
N GLU A 94 0.66 -22.50 6.37
CA GLU A 94 -0.44 -21.77 5.75
C GLU A 94 0.11 -20.64 4.89
N LYS A 95 -0.52 -20.45 3.74
CA LYS A 95 -0.15 -19.34 2.86
C LYS A 95 -0.72 -18.03 3.39
N ILE A 96 0.16 -17.08 3.65
CA ILE A 96 -0.22 -15.76 4.14
C ILE A 96 0.15 -14.72 3.07
N TYR A 97 -0.82 -13.88 2.73
CA TYR A 97 -0.66 -12.84 1.72
C TYR A 97 -0.88 -11.46 2.34
N VAL A 98 -0.56 -10.41 1.59
CA VAL A 98 -0.72 -9.03 2.09
C VAL A 98 -2.15 -8.72 2.51
N GLN A 99 -3.14 -9.24 1.80
CA GLN A 99 -4.53 -9.02 2.16
C GLN A 99 -4.89 -9.64 3.52
N ASP A 100 -4.23 -10.73 3.88
CA ASP A 100 -4.43 -11.32 5.21
C ASP A 100 -3.91 -10.39 6.30
N ARG A 101 -2.76 -9.78 6.07
CA ARG A 101 -2.21 -8.79 7.00
C ARG A 101 -3.10 -7.55 7.09
N MET A 102 -3.68 -7.13 5.98
CA MET A 102 -4.63 -6.02 5.97
C MET A 102 -5.83 -6.31 6.88
N LEU A 103 -6.37 -7.52 6.78
CA LEU A 103 -7.52 -7.92 7.61
C LEU A 103 -7.17 -7.96 9.09
N GLU A 104 -5.97 -8.41 9.43
CA GLU A 104 -5.52 -8.43 10.82
C GLU A 104 -5.48 -7.04 11.44
N SER A 105 -5.23 -6.03 10.64
CA SER A 105 -5.13 -4.64 11.08
C SER A 105 -6.31 -3.79 10.58
N SER A 106 -7.45 -4.39 10.37
CA SER A 106 -8.60 -3.74 9.73
C SER A 106 -9.05 -2.47 10.43
N ALA A 107 -9.13 -2.48 11.76
CA ALA A 107 -9.57 -1.32 12.52
C ALA A 107 -8.62 -0.14 12.35
N GLU A 108 -7.33 -0.40 12.44
CA GLU A 108 -6.33 0.67 12.29
C GLU A 108 -6.27 1.17 10.85
N LEU A 109 -6.36 0.27 9.89
CA LEU A 109 -6.35 0.65 8.48
C LEU A 109 -7.53 1.56 8.17
N PHE A 110 -8.71 1.24 8.66
CA PHE A 110 -9.88 2.07 8.47
C PHE A 110 -9.72 3.44 9.14
N ARG A 111 -9.15 3.47 10.35
CA ARG A 111 -8.87 4.75 11.03
C ARG A 111 -7.94 5.63 10.20
N TRP A 112 -6.92 5.04 9.58
CA TRP A 112 -6.01 5.80 8.71
C TRP A 112 -6.76 6.37 7.51
N LEU A 113 -7.64 5.59 6.90
CA LEU A 113 -8.46 6.08 5.78
C LEU A 113 -9.35 7.24 6.20
N GLU A 114 -9.94 7.15 7.39
CA GLU A 114 -10.79 8.21 7.92
C GLU A 114 -10.01 9.49 8.22
N LYS A 115 -8.72 9.35 8.51
CA LYS A 115 -7.82 10.50 8.70
C LYS A 115 -7.36 11.12 7.38
N GLY A 116 -7.80 10.60 6.27
CA GLY A 116 -7.42 11.11 4.97
C GLY A 116 -6.27 10.39 4.30
N ALA A 117 -5.88 9.21 4.77
CA ALA A 117 -4.76 8.48 4.20
C ALA A 117 -4.96 8.17 2.72
N TYR A 118 -3.86 8.22 1.98
CA TYR A 118 -3.81 7.75 0.61
C TYR A 118 -3.53 6.26 0.61
N PHE A 119 -4.13 5.54 -0.32
CA PHE A 119 -3.99 4.10 -0.45
C PHE A 119 -3.38 3.78 -1.80
N TYR A 120 -2.18 3.19 -1.79
CA TYR A 120 -1.44 2.86 -3.00
C TYR A 120 -1.35 1.34 -3.14
N VAL A 121 -1.61 0.85 -4.36
CA VAL A 121 -1.40 -0.56 -4.69
C VAL A 121 -0.49 -0.63 -5.90
N CYS A 122 0.60 -1.36 -5.79
CA CYS A 122 1.57 -1.51 -6.86
C CYS A 122 2.00 -2.97 -6.94
N GLY A 123 2.02 -3.54 -8.14
CA GLY A 123 2.42 -4.94 -8.31
C GLY A 123 2.09 -5.50 -9.69
N ASP A 124 2.51 -6.74 -9.90
CA ASP A 124 2.47 -7.39 -11.19
C ASP A 124 1.33 -8.40 -11.36
N ALA A 125 0.30 -8.34 -10.55
CA ALA A 125 -0.74 -9.36 -10.64
C ALA A 125 -2.12 -8.75 -10.53
N LEU A 126 -2.87 -8.86 -11.61
CA LEU A 126 -4.29 -8.51 -11.61
C LEU A 126 -5.04 -9.24 -10.50
N ARG A 127 -4.68 -10.50 -10.26
CA ARG A 127 -5.30 -11.31 -9.21
C ARG A 127 -5.04 -10.69 -7.83
N MET A 128 -3.79 -10.31 -7.57
CA MET A 128 -3.42 -9.69 -6.32
C MET A 128 -4.19 -8.38 -6.12
N ALA A 129 -4.26 -7.56 -7.16
CA ALA A 129 -4.98 -6.29 -7.10
C ALA A 129 -6.47 -6.50 -6.80
N LYS A 130 -7.08 -7.53 -7.38
CA LYS A 130 -8.48 -7.87 -7.11
C LYS A 130 -8.66 -8.32 -5.67
N ASP A 131 -7.76 -9.14 -5.16
CA ASP A 131 -7.81 -9.64 -3.79
C ASP A 131 -7.64 -8.51 -2.79
N VAL A 132 -6.71 -7.60 -3.04
CA VAL A 132 -6.49 -6.43 -2.20
C VAL A 132 -7.71 -5.51 -2.24
N ASP A 133 -8.28 -5.30 -3.40
CA ASP A 133 -9.47 -4.46 -3.57
C ASP A 133 -10.67 -5.04 -2.81
N ALA A 134 -10.91 -6.34 -2.97
CA ALA A 134 -12.00 -7.01 -2.26
C ALA A 134 -11.81 -6.93 -0.75
N THR A 135 -10.56 -7.08 -0.29
CA THR A 135 -10.24 -6.99 1.13
C THR A 135 -10.45 -5.58 1.66
N LEU A 136 -10.05 -4.57 0.90
CA LEU A 136 -10.26 -3.17 1.29
C LEU A 136 -11.75 -2.88 1.46
N ARG A 137 -12.58 -3.33 0.53
CA ARG A 137 -14.04 -3.16 0.62
C ARG A 137 -14.61 -3.85 1.84
N LYS A 138 -14.14 -5.06 2.12
CA LYS A 138 -14.56 -5.83 3.28
C LYS A 138 -14.19 -5.12 4.58
N ILE A 139 -12.98 -4.57 4.66
CA ILE A 139 -12.53 -3.82 5.82
C ILE A 139 -13.44 -2.59 6.04
N ILE A 140 -13.71 -1.85 5.00
CA ILE A 140 -14.56 -0.66 5.08
C ILE A 140 -15.97 -1.05 5.51
N GLU A 141 -16.50 -2.14 4.98
CA GLU A 141 -17.83 -2.64 5.34
C GLU A 141 -17.89 -3.02 6.82
N MET A 142 -16.89 -3.76 7.29
CA MET A 142 -16.83 -4.23 8.68
C MET A 142 -16.57 -3.09 9.66
N GLU A 143 -15.51 -2.35 9.45
CA GLU A 143 -15.07 -1.33 10.41
C GLU A 143 -15.93 -0.08 10.35
N GLY A 144 -16.45 0.25 9.18
CA GLY A 144 -17.36 1.37 9.01
C GLY A 144 -18.81 1.04 9.35
N ASN A 145 -19.08 -0.25 9.64
CA ASN A 145 -20.42 -0.74 9.94
C ASN A 145 -21.44 -0.28 8.88
N MET A 146 -21.11 -0.54 7.62
CA MET A 146 -21.91 -0.10 6.50
C MET A 146 -22.22 -1.25 5.55
N THR A 147 -23.20 -1.04 4.67
CA THR A 147 -23.57 -2.02 3.67
C THR A 147 -22.51 -2.14 2.59
N SER A 148 -22.58 -3.23 1.82
CA SER A 148 -21.71 -3.46 0.68
C SER A 148 -21.78 -2.30 -0.33
N GLU A 149 -22.98 -1.78 -0.56
CA GLU A 149 -23.17 -0.66 -1.48
C GLU A 149 -22.51 0.61 -0.98
N LYS A 150 -22.60 0.89 0.30
CA LYS A 150 -21.95 2.06 0.91
C LYS A 150 -20.44 1.92 0.92
N ALA A 151 -19.94 0.71 1.13
CA ALA A 151 -18.51 0.45 1.05
C ALA A 151 -17.98 0.67 -0.36
N ASP A 152 -18.72 0.23 -1.37
CA ASP A 152 -18.37 0.48 -2.77
C ASP A 152 -18.35 1.98 -3.07
N ALA A 153 -19.33 2.72 -2.56
CA ALA A 153 -19.37 4.16 -2.71
C ALA A 153 -18.18 4.84 -2.04
N TYR A 154 -17.77 4.34 -0.88
CA TYR A 154 -16.61 4.84 -0.15
C TYR A 154 -15.34 4.69 -0.99
N VAL A 155 -15.11 3.50 -1.54
CA VAL A 155 -13.94 3.24 -2.39
C VAL A 155 -13.98 4.09 -3.65
N ASN A 156 -15.13 4.21 -4.29
CA ASN A 156 -15.28 5.05 -5.46
C ASN A 156 -14.99 6.52 -5.14
N ASN A 157 -15.35 6.97 -3.95
CA ASN A 157 -15.05 8.32 -3.51
C ASN A 157 -13.55 8.53 -3.30
N LEU A 158 -12.87 7.53 -2.74
CA LEU A 158 -11.40 7.56 -2.62
C LEU A 158 -10.74 7.72 -3.99
N LYS A 159 -11.25 7.02 -4.99
CA LYS A 159 -10.73 7.12 -6.37
C LYS A 159 -11.00 8.50 -6.96
N LYS A 160 -12.17 9.06 -6.73
CA LYS A 160 -12.51 10.42 -7.18
C LYS A 160 -11.61 11.47 -6.57
N GLU A 161 -11.29 11.31 -5.29
CA GLU A 161 -10.39 12.21 -4.57
C GLU A 161 -8.93 11.94 -4.88
N LYS A 162 -8.65 10.95 -5.73
CA LYS A 162 -7.30 10.50 -6.08
C LYS A 162 -6.50 10.04 -4.86
N ARG A 163 -7.19 9.39 -3.94
CA ARG A 163 -6.60 8.78 -2.76
C ARG A 163 -6.44 7.27 -2.87
N ASP A 164 -7.04 6.63 -3.88
CA ASP A 164 -6.88 5.21 -4.16
C ASP A 164 -6.15 5.10 -5.51
N LEU A 165 -4.86 4.86 -5.45
CA LEU A 165 -3.96 4.93 -6.59
C LEU A 165 -3.35 3.56 -6.87
N ARG A 166 -3.39 3.13 -8.12
CA ARG A 166 -2.96 1.79 -8.51
C ARG A 166 -2.00 1.83 -9.68
N ASP A 167 -0.95 1.04 -9.56
CA ASP A 167 -0.01 0.78 -10.65
C ASP A 167 0.17 -0.73 -10.74
N VAL A 168 -0.74 -1.37 -11.47
CA VAL A 168 -0.80 -2.83 -11.60
C VAL A 168 -0.50 -3.21 -13.05
N TYR A 169 0.38 -4.20 -13.25
CA TYR A 169 0.82 -4.66 -14.57
C TYR A 169 0.96 -6.17 -14.68
#